data_0348e4f24e06621b3949b1beedbe5bec
#
_entry.id   0348e4f24e06621b3949b1beedbe5bec
#
_cell.length_a   1.000
_cell.length_b   1.000
_cell.length_c   1.000
_cell.angle_alpha   90.00
_cell.angle_beta   90.00
_cell.angle_gamma   90.00
#
_symmetry.space_group_name_H-M   'P 1'
#
loop_
_entity.id
_entity.type
_entity.pdbx_description
1 polymer ?
#
loop_
_entity_poly.entity_id
_entity_poly.type
_entity_poly.pdbx_seq_one_letter_code
_entity_poly.pdbx_strand_id
1 'polypeptide(L)'
;MDRTVGGGGEGTSAQGDTSLVGDSAATSDVGGEFEPASGPDREFVGATGVRAYVRALGPGLITGASDDDPSGIATYAQAGARFGFSMLWVALLTLPLMMGIQEICDRTALASGKTLGELITVHFGRVWRAVIGVLIAVLVVANALNIAADLVAIGQGMHLLHAGPSAVWALIAGASITVVLAAGSFLLIARVFKVLCAALLAYVAVLLLVHIPWGTVAVNTVIPHVQFSSAYLALLVAVLGTTISPYLFFWQAMHRVEDMREEPLGGEEPVPLRRRGQRAGKSKQLMSRLDVFTGMAFSNVVMFAIITATAATLGRTHHVSISSPAQAAEALRPLGGQIGSYVFALGFIGSGMLAIPVLAGAGSAAMAGLIGKGAGFSNSLREAPVFYGLCAVGTIGGMALSLLGVNPIKLLVLVAVINGVTAGPFLIVVMRVSSDPAIMGESINGALARWLGWATTGLMLIAAVALFATGGV
;
A
#
# COMPACT_ATOMS: atom_id res chain seq x y z
N MET A 1 -69.38 28.24 -38.96
CA MET A 1 -70.52 27.56 -38.35
C MET A 1 -70.20 27.43 -36.89
N ASP A 2 -70.51 28.43 -36.14
CA ASP A 2 -71.84 28.70 -35.54
C ASP A 2 -72.05 27.75 -34.35
N ARG A 3 -72.10 28.23 -33.23
CA ARG A 3 -72.88 28.97 -32.26
C ARG A 3 -72.71 28.35 -30.88
N THR A 4 -72.32 29.16 -29.92
CA THR A 4 -73.08 29.97 -28.96
C THR A 4 -73.60 29.22 -27.72
N VAL A 5 -73.24 29.82 -26.59
CA VAL A 5 -74.03 30.47 -25.54
C VAL A 5 -74.51 29.53 -24.46
N GLY A 6 -74.30 29.81 -23.23
CA GLY A 6 -74.59 30.78 -22.22
C GLY A 6 -74.56 30.06 -20.91
N GLY A 7 -74.31 30.65 -19.85
CA GLY A 7 -74.94 31.65 -19.03
C GLY A 7 -75.03 31.12 -17.63
N GLY A 8 -74.58 31.84 -16.72
CA GLY A 8 -75.23 32.70 -15.76
C GLY A 8 -75.41 31.97 -14.42
N GLY A 9 -75.16 32.55 -13.34
CA GLY A 9 -75.44 33.64 -12.55
C GLY A 9 -74.96 33.42 -11.10
N GLU A 10 -74.43 34.44 -10.54
CA GLU A 10 -74.94 35.13 -9.34
C GLU A 10 -75.03 34.29 -8.05
N GLY A 11 -74.53 34.65 -6.91
CA GLY A 11 -74.23 35.97 -6.37
C GLY A 11 -73.85 35.90 -4.89
N THR A 12 -73.37 37.05 -4.48
CA THR A 12 -73.46 37.74 -3.20
C THR A 12 -72.56 37.24 -2.06
N SER A 13 -71.61 38.07 -1.71
CA SER A 13 -71.52 39.14 -0.67
C SER A 13 -71.18 38.55 0.72
N ALA A 14 -70.36 39.08 1.57
CA ALA A 14 -69.86 40.42 1.82
C ALA A 14 -68.70 40.40 2.84
N GLN A 15 -67.92 41.46 2.81
CA GLN A 15 -67.28 42.17 3.93
C GLN A 15 -66.42 41.35 4.90
N GLY A 16 -65.24 41.64 5.21
CA GLY A 16 -64.47 42.87 5.35
C GLY A 16 -63.47 42.59 6.45
N ASP A 17 -62.31 42.90 6.37
CA ASP A 17 -61.65 43.94 7.13
C ASP A 17 -60.18 44.06 6.85
N THR A 18 -59.73 45.26 6.76
CA THR A 18 -58.39 45.76 6.61
C THR A 18 -57.48 45.52 7.78
N SER A 19 -56.20 45.16 7.57
CA SER A 19 -55.08 45.93 8.14
C SER A 19 -53.71 45.43 7.70
N LEU A 20 -52.99 46.29 6.99
CA LEU A 20 -51.59 46.73 7.18
C LEU A 20 -50.45 45.73 7.01
N VAL A 21 -49.82 45.86 5.86
CA VAL A 21 -48.40 46.30 5.66
C VAL A 21 -47.33 45.58 6.51
N GLY A 22 -46.48 44.89 5.86
CA GLY A 22 -45.21 44.41 6.39
C GLY A 22 -44.41 43.71 5.32
N ASP A 23 -43.70 44.47 4.50
CA ASP A 23 -42.60 44.04 3.67
C ASP A 23 -41.56 43.32 4.54
N SER A 24 -41.26 42.09 4.25
CA SER A 24 -39.94 41.55 4.54
C SER A 24 -39.61 40.46 3.53
N ALA A 25 -38.62 40.77 2.69
CA ALA A 25 -37.97 39.88 1.80
C ALA A 25 -37.46 38.65 2.57
N ALA A 26 -38.04 37.50 2.29
CA ALA A 26 -37.51 36.22 2.75
C ALA A 26 -36.33 35.85 1.89
N THR A 27 -35.13 36.22 2.35
CA THR A 27 -33.89 35.55 1.95
C THR A 27 -34.01 34.12 2.46
N SER A 28 -34.18 33.17 1.55
CA SER A 28 -34.07 31.74 1.83
C SER A 28 -32.61 31.42 2.24
N ASP A 29 -32.43 31.41 3.56
CA ASP A 29 -31.23 30.94 4.23
C ASP A 29 -31.18 29.42 4.08
N VAL A 30 -30.45 28.93 3.04
CA VAL A 30 -30.08 27.52 2.89
C VAL A 30 -28.84 27.29 3.75
N GLY A 31 -28.97 27.61 5.03
CA GLY A 31 -28.07 27.20 6.10
C GLY A 31 -28.59 25.94 6.76
N GLY A 32 -28.65 24.86 6.02
CA GLY A 32 -28.81 23.55 6.66
C GLY A 32 -27.52 23.26 7.45
N GLU A 33 -27.54 23.55 8.76
CA GLU A 33 -26.58 22.97 9.68
C GLU A 33 -26.68 21.45 9.54
N PHE A 34 -25.68 20.87 8.90
CA PHE A 34 -25.49 19.42 8.89
C PHE A 34 -25.28 18.99 10.34
N GLU A 35 -26.32 18.44 10.98
CA GLU A 35 -26.12 17.69 12.22
C GLU A 35 -25.11 16.61 11.95
N PRO A 36 -24.00 16.55 12.69
CA PRO A 36 -23.01 15.52 12.47
C PRO A 36 -23.66 14.17 12.84
N ALA A 37 -23.87 13.34 11.83
CA ALA A 37 -24.35 11.98 12.01
C ALA A 37 -23.52 11.27 13.09
N SER A 38 -24.17 10.47 13.92
CA SER A 38 -23.60 9.60 14.92
C SER A 38 -22.83 8.45 14.22
N GLY A 39 -21.63 8.75 13.70
CA GLY A 39 -20.77 7.80 13.03
C GLY A 39 -19.50 7.51 13.82
N PRO A 40 -18.66 6.56 13.40
CA PRO A 40 -17.41 6.18 14.06
C PRO A 40 -16.46 7.34 14.35
N ASP A 41 -16.61 8.47 13.68
CA ASP A 41 -15.86 9.70 13.96
C ASP A 41 -16.17 10.29 15.37
N ARG A 42 -17.31 9.97 15.99
CA ARG A 42 -17.61 10.33 17.40
C ARG A 42 -17.02 9.34 18.41
N GLU A 43 -16.85 8.06 18.04
CA GLU A 43 -16.23 7.08 18.94
C GLU A 43 -14.75 7.37 19.20
N PHE A 44 -14.05 8.03 18.25
CA PHE A 44 -12.63 8.32 18.39
C PHE A 44 -12.31 9.56 19.23
N VAL A 45 -13.20 10.53 19.33
CA VAL A 45 -12.99 11.73 20.16
C VAL A 45 -13.10 11.41 21.66
N GLY A 46 -13.67 10.27 22.02
CA GLY A 46 -13.87 9.84 23.42
C GLY A 46 -13.18 8.54 23.83
N ALA A 47 -12.69 7.74 22.90
CA ALA A 47 -12.08 6.45 23.21
C ALA A 47 -10.57 6.59 23.44
N THR A 48 -10.18 6.75 24.70
CA THR A 48 -8.78 6.70 25.13
C THR A 48 -8.37 5.25 25.41
N GLY A 49 -7.39 4.73 24.67
CA GLY A 49 -6.78 3.44 24.96
C GLY A 49 -6.22 2.69 23.73
N VAL A 50 -5.30 1.78 23.97
CA VAL A 50 -4.63 0.96 22.95
C VAL A 50 -5.63 0.21 22.05
N ARG A 51 -6.74 -0.28 22.61
CA ARG A 51 -7.77 -0.99 21.83
C ARG A 51 -8.47 -0.10 20.80
N ALA A 52 -8.74 1.16 21.14
CA ALA A 52 -9.32 2.12 20.22
C ALA A 52 -8.35 2.47 19.09
N TYR A 53 -7.07 2.66 19.44
CA TYR A 53 -6.00 2.89 18.48
C TYR A 53 -5.85 1.72 17.49
N VAL A 54 -5.75 0.48 17.98
CA VAL A 54 -5.63 -0.72 17.11
C VAL A 54 -6.84 -0.89 16.19
N ARG A 55 -8.06 -0.52 16.65
CA ARG A 55 -9.25 -0.52 15.78
C ARG A 55 -9.18 0.54 14.68
N ALA A 56 -8.54 1.68 14.97
CA ALA A 56 -8.37 2.77 14.02
C ALA A 56 -7.32 2.50 12.95
N LEU A 57 -6.40 1.55 13.18
CA LEU A 57 -5.41 1.16 12.19
C LEU A 57 -6.09 0.51 10.98
N GLY A 58 -5.80 1.00 9.80
CA GLY A 58 -6.47 0.64 8.56
C GLY A 58 -5.49 0.53 7.39
N PRO A 59 -5.69 1.33 6.33
CA PRO A 59 -4.89 1.26 5.11
C PRO A 59 -3.39 1.35 5.31
N GLY A 60 -2.93 2.23 6.21
CA GLY A 60 -1.51 2.43 6.48
C GLY A 60 -0.83 1.20 7.09
N LEU A 61 -1.48 0.56 8.07
CA LEU A 61 -0.95 -0.68 8.66
C LEU A 61 -0.86 -1.81 7.63
N ILE A 62 -1.91 -1.98 6.81
CA ILE A 62 -1.94 -3.02 5.77
C ILE A 62 -0.86 -2.74 4.72
N THR A 63 -0.70 -1.49 4.29
CA THR A 63 0.35 -1.08 3.36
C THR A 63 1.74 -1.39 3.93
N GLY A 64 2.01 -1.02 5.19
CA GLY A 64 3.28 -1.30 5.83
C GLY A 64 3.56 -2.79 5.97
N ALA A 65 2.58 -3.59 6.37
CA ALA A 65 2.76 -5.03 6.45
C ALA A 65 2.94 -5.70 5.08
N SER A 66 2.35 -5.12 4.02
CA SER A 66 2.50 -5.63 2.64
C SER A 66 3.83 -5.24 1.99
N ASP A 67 4.53 -4.28 2.57
CA ASP A 67 5.90 -3.91 2.21
C ASP A 67 6.90 -5.03 2.51
N ASP A 68 6.61 -5.81 3.57
CA ASP A 68 7.40 -6.97 3.97
C ASP A 68 6.90 -8.26 3.27
N ASP A 69 6.72 -8.19 1.96
CA ASP A 69 6.40 -9.32 1.12
C ASP A 69 7.58 -10.34 1.06
N PRO A 70 7.41 -11.54 0.51
CA PRO A 70 8.52 -12.48 0.33
C PRO A 70 9.71 -11.89 -0.41
N SER A 71 9.53 -10.90 -1.30
CA SER A 71 10.63 -10.21 -2.00
C SER A 71 11.45 -9.34 -1.06
N GLY A 72 10.78 -8.61 -0.18
CA GLY A 72 11.41 -7.85 0.89
C GLY A 72 12.19 -8.75 1.83
N ILE A 73 11.53 -9.79 2.36
CA ILE A 73 12.16 -10.76 3.28
C ILE A 73 13.40 -11.40 2.67
N ALA A 74 13.33 -11.85 1.40
CA ALA A 74 14.47 -12.44 0.70
C ALA A 74 15.62 -11.44 0.51
N THR A 75 15.29 -10.19 0.16
CA THR A 75 16.26 -9.11 -0.07
C THR A 75 16.94 -8.71 1.25
N TYR A 76 16.18 -8.55 2.34
CA TYR A 76 16.70 -8.25 3.67
C TYR A 76 17.58 -9.38 4.21
N ALA A 77 17.15 -10.62 4.02
CA ALA A 77 17.94 -11.78 4.39
C ALA A 77 19.27 -11.86 3.63
N GLN A 78 19.25 -11.55 2.32
CA GLN A 78 20.46 -11.45 1.51
C GLN A 78 21.38 -10.32 1.97
N ALA A 79 20.82 -9.16 2.34
CA ALA A 79 21.59 -8.02 2.83
C ALA A 79 22.39 -8.40 4.10
N GLY A 80 21.74 -9.01 5.09
CA GLY A 80 22.38 -9.48 6.31
C GLY A 80 23.38 -10.62 6.06
N ALA A 81 23.03 -11.61 5.22
CA ALA A 81 23.88 -12.76 4.95
C ALA A 81 25.18 -12.39 4.19
N ARG A 82 25.10 -11.51 3.18
CA ARG A 82 26.24 -11.14 2.33
C ARG A 82 27.10 -10.02 2.88
N PHE A 83 26.50 -9.02 3.50
CA PHE A 83 27.16 -7.79 3.93
C PHE A 83 27.15 -7.60 5.44
N GLY A 84 26.62 -8.58 6.19
CA GLY A 84 26.55 -8.49 7.65
C GLY A 84 25.75 -7.28 8.11
N PHE A 85 26.23 -6.62 9.15
CA PHE A 85 25.57 -5.43 9.72
C PHE A 85 25.74 -4.16 8.87
N SER A 86 26.59 -4.16 7.83
CA SER A 86 26.96 -2.94 7.10
C SER A 86 25.81 -2.28 6.34
N MET A 87 24.69 -2.96 6.12
CA MET A 87 23.48 -2.41 5.49
C MET A 87 22.39 -1.95 6.48
N LEU A 88 22.59 -2.06 7.81
CA LEU A 88 21.58 -1.67 8.80
C LEU A 88 21.21 -0.17 8.78
N TRP A 89 22.14 0.70 8.36
CA TRP A 89 21.87 2.13 8.22
C TRP A 89 20.73 2.44 7.22
N VAL A 90 20.48 1.52 6.28
CA VAL A 90 19.41 1.67 5.29
C VAL A 90 18.04 1.69 5.99
N ALA A 91 17.85 0.93 7.08
CA ALA A 91 16.62 0.96 7.85
C ALA A 91 16.35 2.36 8.46
N LEU A 92 17.38 3.00 9.00
CA LEU A 92 17.25 4.35 9.55
C LEU A 92 16.97 5.39 8.45
N LEU A 93 17.57 5.22 7.26
CA LEU A 93 17.37 6.11 6.13
C LEU A 93 15.96 5.95 5.52
N THR A 94 15.51 4.72 5.31
CA THR A 94 14.25 4.45 4.59
C THR A 94 13.02 4.83 5.41
N LEU A 95 13.08 4.73 6.73
CA LEU A 95 11.93 5.01 7.60
C LEU A 95 11.27 6.38 7.34
N PRO A 96 11.96 7.52 7.41
CA PRO A 96 11.35 8.83 7.14
C PRO A 96 10.96 8.99 5.67
N LEU A 97 11.68 8.37 4.74
CA LEU A 97 11.41 8.47 3.31
C LEU A 97 10.13 7.73 2.93
N MET A 98 9.96 6.48 3.37
CA MET A 98 8.75 5.70 3.11
C MET A 98 7.54 6.29 3.83
N MET A 99 7.68 6.74 5.09
CA MET A 99 6.61 7.45 5.82
C MET A 99 6.15 8.69 5.04
N GLY A 100 7.10 9.49 4.53
CA GLY A 100 6.80 10.70 3.77
C GLY A 100 6.05 10.42 2.48
N ILE A 101 6.49 9.45 1.70
CA ILE A 101 5.85 9.09 0.42
C ILE A 101 4.47 8.47 0.63
N GLN A 102 4.33 7.54 1.57
CA GLN A 102 3.05 6.90 1.83
C GLN A 102 2.02 7.90 2.41
N GLU A 103 2.46 8.86 3.27
CA GLU A 103 1.61 9.95 3.73
C GLU A 103 1.16 10.86 2.57
N ILE A 104 2.05 11.17 1.63
CA ILE A 104 1.71 11.97 0.45
C ILE A 104 0.67 11.24 -0.41
N CYS A 105 0.82 9.94 -0.67
CA CYS A 105 -0.13 9.14 -1.43
C CYS A 105 -1.50 9.06 -0.72
N ASP A 106 -1.50 8.78 0.57
CA ASP A 106 -2.69 8.67 1.42
C ASP A 106 -3.44 10.00 1.48
N ARG A 107 -2.74 11.10 1.75
CA ARG A 107 -3.32 12.45 1.81
C ARG A 107 -3.85 12.90 0.44
N THR A 108 -3.20 12.49 -0.65
CA THR A 108 -3.68 12.78 -2.01
C THR A 108 -5.02 12.11 -2.26
N ALA A 109 -5.18 10.86 -1.84
CA ALA A 109 -6.45 10.14 -1.89
C ALA A 109 -7.52 10.79 -0.98
N LEU A 110 -7.17 11.15 0.25
CA LEU A 110 -8.08 11.85 1.18
C LEU A 110 -8.55 13.20 0.64
N ALA A 111 -7.64 13.99 0.06
CA ALA A 111 -7.95 15.33 -0.44
C ALA A 111 -8.87 15.30 -1.66
N SER A 112 -8.64 14.33 -2.56
CA SER A 112 -9.32 14.24 -3.85
C SER A 112 -10.53 13.30 -3.87
N GLY A 113 -10.56 12.29 -3.00
CA GLY A 113 -11.52 11.18 -3.08
C GLY A 113 -11.27 10.25 -4.27
N LYS A 114 -10.08 10.29 -4.87
CA LYS A 114 -9.72 9.55 -6.09
C LYS A 114 -8.42 8.77 -5.93
N THR A 115 -8.32 7.68 -6.66
CA THR A 115 -7.09 6.88 -6.77
C THR A 115 -6.02 7.62 -7.59
N LEU A 116 -4.75 7.27 -7.41
CA LEU A 116 -3.65 7.85 -8.21
C LEU A 116 -3.83 7.60 -9.71
N GLY A 117 -4.35 6.42 -10.12
CA GLY A 117 -4.62 6.12 -11.51
C GLY A 117 -5.64 7.09 -12.14
N GLU A 118 -6.72 7.40 -11.43
CA GLU A 118 -7.72 8.39 -11.87
C GLU A 118 -7.14 9.80 -11.93
N LEU A 119 -6.30 10.19 -10.94
CA LEU A 119 -5.69 11.52 -10.89
C LEU A 119 -4.71 11.76 -12.04
N ILE A 120 -4.02 10.71 -12.51
CA ILE A 120 -3.16 10.78 -13.69
C ILE A 120 -3.97 11.25 -14.92
N THR A 121 -5.21 10.79 -15.08
CA THR A 121 -6.05 11.19 -16.21
C THR A 121 -6.50 12.65 -16.13
N VAL A 122 -6.65 13.19 -14.94
CA VAL A 122 -7.07 14.58 -14.70
C VAL A 122 -5.90 15.54 -14.86
N HIS A 123 -4.72 15.18 -14.34
CA HIS A 123 -3.58 16.09 -14.28
C HIS A 123 -2.72 16.11 -15.55
N PHE A 124 -2.56 14.95 -16.22
CA PHE A 124 -1.62 14.82 -17.33
C PHE A 124 -2.30 14.86 -18.71
N GLY A 125 -1.67 15.54 -19.66
CA GLY A 125 -2.09 15.53 -21.07
C GLY A 125 -1.87 14.17 -21.75
N ARG A 126 -2.41 14.00 -22.96
CA ARG A 126 -2.47 12.72 -23.69
C ARG A 126 -1.11 12.03 -23.84
N VAL A 127 -0.05 12.77 -24.14
CA VAL A 127 1.31 12.21 -24.35
C VAL A 127 1.85 11.64 -23.03
N TRP A 128 1.77 12.43 -21.96
CA TRP A 128 2.24 11.99 -20.65
C TRP A 128 1.44 10.81 -20.09
N ARG A 129 0.13 10.76 -20.34
CA ARG A 129 -0.69 9.60 -19.99
C ARG A 129 -0.23 8.34 -20.71
N ALA A 130 0.18 8.43 -21.98
CA ALA A 130 0.72 7.29 -22.72
C ALA A 130 2.05 6.82 -22.11
N VAL A 131 2.97 7.75 -21.79
CA VAL A 131 4.26 7.41 -21.14
C VAL A 131 4.03 6.77 -19.78
N ILE A 132 3.18 7.35 -18.93
CA ILE A 132 2.84 6.79 -17.62
C ILE A 132 2.13 5.44 -17.78
N GLY A 133 1.31 5.28 -18.81
CA GLY A 133 0.65 4.01 -19.16
C GLY A 133 1.65 2.88 -19.44
N VAL A 134 2.75 3.18 -20.13
CA VAL A 134 3.85 2.21 -20.32
C VAL A 134 4.51 1.86 -18.98
N LEU A 135 4.77 2.84 -18.13
CA LEU A 135 5.31 2.59 -16.77
C LEU A 135 4.36 1.71 -15.94
N ILE A 136 3.05 1.98 -15.99
CA ILE A 136 2.05 1.15 -15.30
C ILE A 136 2.00 -0.26 -15.90
N ALA A 137 2.14 -0.43 -17.21
CA ALA A 137 2.21 -1.76 -17.82
C ALA A 137 3.45 -2.53 -17.32
N VAL A 138 4.61 -1.88 -17.22
CA VAL A 138 5.82 -2.48 -16.62
C VAL A 138 5.56 -2.85 -15.16
N LEU A 139 4.89 -2.00 -14.38
CA LEU A 139 4.51 -2.30 -13.00
C LEU A 139 3.60 -3.53 -12.90
N VAL A 140 2.60 -3.65 -13.77
CA VAL A 140 1.69 -4.81 -13.79
C VAL A 140 2.45 -6.10 -14.09
N VAL A 141 3.40 -6.07 -15.03
CA VAL A 141 4.26 -7.23 -15.33
C VAL A 141 5.17 -7.55 -14.14
N ALA A 142 5.81 -6.55 -13.53
CA ALA A 142 6.64 -6.74 -12.35
C ALA A 142 5.83 -7.33 -11.18
N ASN A 143 4.61 -6.85 -10.95
CA ASN A 143 3.72 -7.40 -9.94
C ASN A 143 3.34 -8.86 -10.23
N ALA A 144 3.08 -9.23 -11.49
CA ALA A 144 2.80 -10.62 -11.85
C ALA A 144 4.01 -11.55 -11.60
N LEU A 145 5.23 -11.09 -11.88
CA LEU A 145 6.46 -11.80 -11.54
C LEU A 145 6.65 -11.94 -10.02
N ASN A 146 6.32 -10.89 -9.26
CA ASN A 146 6.37 -10.93 -7.80
C ASN A 146 5.35 -11.92 -7.24
N ILE A 147 4.10 -11.88 -7.73
CA ILE A 147 3.05 -12.85 -7.37
C ILE A 147 3.51 -14.29 -7.63
N ALA A 148 4.17 -14.53 -8.78
CA ALA A 148 4.71 -15.86 -9.09
C ALA A 148 5.72 -16.32 -8.03
N ALA A 149 6.64 -15.45 -7.66
CA ALA A 149 7.68 -15.75 -6.69
C ALA A 149 7.11 -15.89 -5.27
N ASP A 150 6.12 -15.08 -4.90
CA ASP A 150 5.42 -15.15 -3.60
C ASP A 150 4.63 -16.46 -3.46
N LEU A 151 3.97 -16.93 -4.53
CA LEU A 151 3.30 -18.23 -4.55
C LEU A 151 4.27 -19.38 -4.33
N VAL A 152 5.44 -19.33 -4.98
CA VAL A 152 6.52 -20.32 -4.75
C VAL A 152 7.02 -20.23 -3.30
N ALA A 153 7.19 -19.03 -2.77
CA ALA A 153 7.64 -18.81 -1.39
C ALA A 153 6.62 -19.38 -0.37
N ILE A 154 5.31 -19.16 -0.58
CA ILE A 154 4.25 -19.78 0.23
C ILE A 154 4.36 -21.33 0.17
N GLY A 155 4.48 -21.88 -1.05
CA GLY A 155 4.62 -23.32 -1.25
C GLY A 155 5.85 -23.89 -0.54
N GLN A 156 6.99 -23.20 -0.58
CA GLN A 156 8.20 -23.61 0.12
C GLN A 156 8.07 -23.47 1.64
N GLY A 157 7.38 -22.42 2.12
CA GLY A 157 7.03 -22.30 3.53
C GLY A 157 6.21 -23.50 4.04
N MET A 158 5.20 -23.92 3.29
CA MET A 158 4.40 -25.10 3.60
C MET A 158 5.22 -26.41 3.54
N HIS A 159 6.15 -26.52 2.61
CA HIS A 159 7.08 -27.64 2.54
C HIS A 159 8.01 -27.71 3.77
N LEU A 160 8.49 -26.56 4.24
CA LEU A 160 9.27 -26.48 5.48
C LEU A 160 8.47 -26.92 6.72
N LEU A 161 7.16 -26.72 6.72
CA LEU A 161 6.24 -27.23 7.75
C LEU A 161 5.87 -28.71 7.57
N HIS A 162 6.50 -29.41 6.61
CA HIS A 162 6.23 -30.81 6.27
C HIS A 162 4.78 -31.07 5.78
N ALA A 163 4.13 -30.05 5.22
CA ALA A 163 2.74 -30.11 4.74
C ALA A 163 2.59 -30.68 3.32
N GLY A 164 3.67 -31.15 2.69
CA GLY A 164 3.63 -31.77 1.36
C GLY A 164 4.37 -30.96 0.27
N PRO A 165 4.10 -31.25 -1.03
CA PRO A 165 4.82 -30.64 -2.15
C PRO A 165 4.54 -29.12 -2.27
N SER A 166 5.58 -28.33 -2.48
CA SER A 166 5.48 -26.86 -2.59
C SER A 166 4.59 -26.40 -3.73
N ALA A 167 4.65 -27.06 -4.90
CA ALA A 167 3.83 -26.68 -6.06
C ALA A 167 2.32 -26.81 -5.81
N VAL A 168 1.90 -27.82 -5.05
CA VAL A 168 0.48 -28.01 -4.69
C VAL A 168 0.00 -26.86 -3.83
N TRP A 169 0.77 -26.43 -2.85
CA TRP A 169 0.43 -25.33 -1.97
C TRP A 169 0.48 -23.98 -2.65
N ALA A 170 1.40 -23.78 -3.60
CA ALA A 170 1.41 -22.58 -4.44
C ALA A 170 0.11 -22.44 -5.26
N LEU A 171 -0.37 -23.54 -5.85
CA LEU A 171 -1.64 -23.56 -6.58
C LEU A 171 -2.85 -23.36 -5.66
N ILE A 172 -2.89 -24.01 -4.51
CA ILE A 172 -3.97 -23.84 -3.51
C ILE A 172 -4.02 -22.39 -3.04
N ALA A 173 -2.88 -21.79 -2.71
CA ALA A 173 -2.80 -20.40 -2.28
C ALA A 173 -3.28 -19.45 -3.38
N GLY A 174 -2.79 -19.61 -4.61
CA GLY A 174 -3.22 -18.79 -5.74
C GLY A 174 -4.71 -18.91 -6.05
N ALA A 175 -5.26 -20.12 -6.05
CA ALA A 175 -6.68 -20.36 -6.25
C ALA A 175 -7.52 -19.75 -5.11
N SER A 176 -7.11 -19.96 -3.84
CA SER A 176 -7.80 -19.40 -2.67
C SER A 176 -7.83 -17.88 -2.71
N ILE A 177 -6.70 -17.24 -3.00
CA ILE A 177 -6.59 -15.79 -3.12
C ILE A 177 -7.47 -15.29 -4.26
N THR A 178 -7.44 -15.93 -5.43
CA THR A 178 -8.28 -15.54 -6.57
C THR A 178 -9.77 -15.60 -6.22
N VAL A 179 -10.20 -16.65 -5.51
CA VAL A 179 -11.60 -16.79 -5.05
C VAL A 179 -11.94 -15.70 -4.03
N VAL A 180 -11.07 -15.43 -3.07
CA VAL A 180 -11.30 -14.38 -2.07
C VAL A 180 -11.39 -13.00 -2.72
N LEU A 181 -10.54 -12.70 -3.69
CA LEU A 181 -10.59 -11.44 -4.44
C LEU A 181 -11.88 -11.31 -5.27
N ALA A 182 -12.34 -12.41 -5.89
CA ALA A 182 -13.53 -12.40 -6.72
C ALA A 182 -14.85 -12.37 -5.92
N ALA A 183 -14.89 -13.00 -4.76
CA ALA A 183 -16.09 -13.18 -3.95
C ALA A 183 -16.10 -12.37 -2.64
N GLY A 184 -14.93 -11.84 -2.23
CA GLY A 184 -14.75 -11.15 -0.97
C GLY A 184 -15.25 -9.70 -1.00
N SER A 185 -15.79 -9.24 0.12
CA SER A 185 -16.01 -7.82 0.34
C SER A 185 -14.71 -7.16 0.83
N PHE A 186 -14.54 -5.86 0.57
CA PHE A 186 -13.41 -5.07 1.08
C PHE A 186 -13.18 -5.27 2.59
N LEU A 187 -14.26 -5.26 3.40
CA LEU A 187 -14.19 -5.45 4.85
C LEU A 187 -13.65 -6.83 5.25
N LEU A 188 -14.01 -7.89 4.51
CA LEU A 188 -13.47 -9.23 4.76
C LEU A 188 -11.98 -9.28 4.46
N ILE A 189 -11.57 -8.75 3.30
CA ILE A 189 -10.17 -8.67 2.86
C ILE A 189 -9.35 -7.90 3.90
N ALA A 190 -9.80 -6.71 4.31
CA ALA A 190 -9.11 -5.88 5.30
C ALA A 190 -8.99 -6.58 6.68
N ARG A 191 -10.00 -7.37 7.08
CA ARG A 191 -9.95 -8.13 8.34
C ARG A 191 -8.93 -9.27 8.27
N VAL A 192 -8.92 -10.03 7.18
CA VAL A 192 -7.94 -11.10 6.95
C VAL A 192 -6.52 -10.52 6.94
N PHE A 193 -6.32 -9.39 6.29
CA PHE A 193 -5.02 -8.72 6.24
C PHE A 193 -4.50 -8.34 7.63
N LYS A 194 -5.35 -7.78 8.49
CA LYS A 194 -4.96 -7.44 9.88
C LYS A 194 -4.49 -8.66 10.68
N VAL A 195 -5.08 -9.82 10.43
CA VAL A 195 -4.63 -11.08 11.07
C VAL A 195 -3.29 -11.53 10.51
N LEU A 196 -3.10 -11.43 9.18
CA LEU A 196 -1.85 -11.81 8.53
C LEU A 196 -0.68 -10.90 8.91
N CYS A 197 -0.92 -9.62 9.20
CA CYS A 197 0.10 -8.70 9.74
C CYS A 197 0.76 -9.26 11.01
N ALA A 198 0.00 -9.98 11.86
CA ALA A 198 0.54 -10.59 13.07
C ALA A 198 1.59 -11.67 12.78
N ALA A 199 1.54 -12.34 11.62
CA ALA A 199 2.54 -13.35 11.23
C ALA A 199 3.94 -12.73 11.06
N LEU A 200 4.04 -11.47 10.64
CA LEU A 200 5.32 -10.77 10.47
C LEU A 200 6.03 -10.49 11.80
N LEU A 201 5.29 -10.43 12.92
CA LEU A 201 5.89 -10.34 14.25
C LEU A 201 6.79 -11.54 14.58
N ALA A 202 6.61 -12.66 13.87
CA ALA A 202 7.48 -13.81 13.97
C ALA A 202 8.95 -13.47 13.68
N TYR A 203 9.22 -12.57 12.71
CA TYR A 203 10.59 -12.12 12.40
C TYR A 203 11.20 -11.29 13.52
N VAL A 204 10.39 -10.45 14.18
CA VAL A 204 10.84 -9.70 15.35
C VAL A 204 11.12 -10.65 16.52
N ALA A 205 10.30 -11.69 16.70
CA ALA A 205 10.50 -12.71 17.73
C ALA A 205 11.82 -13.50 17.54
N VAL A 206 12.28 -13.67 16.30
CA VAL A 206 13.58 -14.31 16.01
C VAL A 206 14.74 -13.58 16.71
N LEU A 207 14.69 -12.24 16.85
CA LEU A 207 15.74 -11.48 17.54
C LEU A 207 15.91 -11.92 19.01
N LEU A 208 14.86 -12.45 19.63
CA LEU A 208 14.92 -12.94 21.01
C LEU A 208 15.64 -14.31 21.11
N LEU A 209 15.77 -15.01 19.99
CA LEU A 209 16.40 -16.33 19.91
C LEU A 209 17.87 -16.27 19.49
N VAL A 210 18.31 -15.11 18.96
CA VAL A 210 19.65 -14.93 18.40
C VAL A 210 20.54 -14.14 19.37
N HIS A 211 21.80 -14.57 19.54
CA HIS A 211 22.79 -13.79 20.29
C HIS A 211 23.29 -12.62 19.44
N ILE A 212 22.79 -11.42 19.72
CA ILE A 212 23.04 -10.21 18.94
C ILE A 212 24.07 -9.31 19.63
N PRO A 213 25.14 -8.89 18.92
CA PRO A 213 26.09 -7.91 19.43
C PRO A 213 25.51 -6.50 19.29
N TRP A 214 24.63 -6.10 20.21
CA TRP A 214 23.87 -4.84 20.13
C TRP A 214 24.74 -3.58 19.95
N GLY A 215 25.95 -3.56 20.51
CA GLY A 215 26.90 -2.47 20.32
C GLY A 215 27.31 -2.30 18.85
N THR A 216 27.62 -3.42 18.17
CA THR A 216 27.95 -3.43 16.73
C THR A 216 26.72 -3.05 15.88
N VAL A 217 25.56 -3.56 16.24
CA VAL A 217 24.28 -3.22 15.57
C VAL A 217 24.02 -1.73 15.65
N ALA A 218 24.12 -1.12 16.84
CA ALA A 218 23.88 0.31 17.01
C ALA A 218 24.83 1.18 16.18
N VAL A 219 26.12 0.84 16.15
CA VAL A 219 27.13 1.58 15.36
C VAL A 219 26.80 1.49 13.86
N ASN A 220 26.52 0.27 13.34
CA ASN A 220 26.24 0.08 11.92
C ASN A 220 24.85 0.60 11.48
N THR A 221 23.95 0.82 12.43
CA THR A 221 22.65 1.46 12.15
C THR A 221 22.80 2.96 11.97
N VAL A 222 23.69 3.59 12.74
CA VAL A 222 23.87 5.06 12.72
C VAL A 222 24.93 5.49 11.70
N ILE A 223 25.99 4.70 11.53
CA ILE A 223 27.12 5.04 10.65
C ILE A 223 26.98 4.28 9.33
N PRO A 224 26.73 4.97 8.19
CA PRO A 224 26.65 4.34 6.89
C PRO A 224 27.97 3.73 6.44
N HIS A 225 27.95 2.44 6.06
CA HIS A 225 29.09 1.73 5.49
C HIS A 225 28.80 1.41 4.03
N VAL A 226 29.00 2.40 3.14
CA VAL A 226 28.72 2.24 1.70
C VAL A 226 29.91 1.59 1.02
N GLN A 227 29.63 0.53 0.25
CA GLN A 227 30.62 -0.14 -0.62
C GLN A 227 30.25 0.12 -2.09
N PHE A 228 31.22 0.51 -2.91
CA PHE A 228 31.01 0.81 -4.33
C PHE A 228 31.23 -0.42 -5.22
N SER A 229 30.88 -1.62 -4.75
CA SER A 229 30.86 -2.82 -5.58
C SER A 229 29.50 -2.98 -6.26
N SER A 230 29.47 -3.54 -7.50
CA SER A 230 28.22 -3.80 -8.22
C SER A 230 27.23 -4.65 -7.40
N ALA A 231 27.74 -5.65 -6.69
CA ALA A 231 26.94 -6.53 -5.84
C ALA A 231 26.29 -5.78 -4.65
N TYR A 232 27.01 -4.85 -4.01
CA TYR A 232 26.47 -4.05 -2.92
C TYR A 232 25.42 -3.06 -3.43
N LEU A 233 25.72 -2.36 -4.54
CA LEU A 233 24.81 -1.38 -5.13
C LEU A 233 23.54 -2.05 -5.67
N ALA A 234 23.66 -3.21 -6.32
CA ALA A 234 22.49 -3.96 -6.77
C ALA A 234 21.58 -4.36 -5.58
N LEU A 235 22.18 -4.84 -4.49
CA LEU A 235 21.39 -5.21 -3.30
C LEU A 235 20.85 -3.99 -2.56
N LEU A 236 21.59 -2.88 -2.53
CA LEU A 236 21.08 -1.60 -1.99
C LEU A 236 19.86 -1.10 -2.78
N VAL A 237 19.92 -1.14 -4.11
CA VAL A 237 18.78 -0.79 -4.99
C VAL A 237 17.61 -1.74 -4.76
N ALA A 238 17.88 -3.04 -4.59
CA ALA A 238 16.85 -4.02 -4.28
C ALA A 238 16.19 -3.74 -2.91
N VAL A 239 16.97 -3.44 -1.86
CA VAL A 239 16.42 -3.07 -0.53
C VAL A 239 15.60 -1.78 -0.62
N LEU A 240 16.11 -0.76 -1.29
CA LEU A 240 15.37 0.49 -1.51
C LEU A 240 14.11 0.26 -2.35
N GLY A 241 14.19 -0.60 -3.37
CA GLY A 241 13.10 -0.87 -4.31
C GLY A 241 11.97 -1.70 -3.71
N THR A 242 12.28 -2.62 -2.79
CA THR A 242 11.24 -3.35 -2.05
C THR A 242 10.59 -2.49 -0.98
N THR A 243 11.36 -1.60 -0.31
CA THR A 243 10.87 -0.72 0.75
C THR A 243 10.11 0.52 0.20
N ILE A 244 10.52 1.05 -0.96
CA ILE A 244 9.90 2.21 -1.61
C ILE A 244 9.29 1.75 -2.94
N SER A 245 8.41 0.78 -2.86
CA SER A 245 7.85 0.09 -4.01
C SER A 245 6.73 0.88 -4.68
N PRO A 246 6.74 1.00 -6.03
CA PRO A 246 5.71 1.74 -6.76
C PRO A 246 4.29 1.19 -6.56
N TYR A 247 4.12 -0.12 -6.42
CA TYR A 247 2.81 -0.73 -6.21
C TYR A 247 2.15 -0.25 -4.91
N LEU A 248 2.95 0.04 -3.86
CA LEU A 248 2.44 0.55 -2.59
C LEU A 248 1.87 1.97 -2.71
N PHE A 249 2.37 2.80 -3.63
CA PHE A 249 1.83 4.15 -3.86
C PHE A 249 0.39 4.07 -4.37
N PHE A 250 0.15 3.20 -5.36
CA PHE A 250 -1.18 2.96 -5.91
C PHE A 250 -2.09 2.24 -4.92
N TRP A 251 -1.56 1.25 -4.20
CA TRP A 251 -2.30 0.53 -3.16
C TRP A 251 -2.76 1.45 -2.04
N GLN A 252 -1.86 2.25 -1.45
CA GLN A 252 -2.20 3.15 -0.35
C GLN A 252 -3.31 4.11 -0.75
N ALA A 253 -3.20 4.73 -1.93
CA ALA A 253 -4.21 5.65 -2.42
C ALA A 253 -5.55 4.95 -2.70
N MET A 254 -5.55 3.78 -3.33
CA MET A 254 -6.77 3.00 -3.59
C MET A 254 -7.43 2.57 -2.29
N HIS A 255 -6.66 1.95 -1.39
CA HIS A 255 -7.18 1.43 -0.14
C HIS A 255 -7.77 2.55 0.74
N ARG A 256 -7.16 3.76 0.73
CA ARG A 256 -7.71 4.92 1.41
C ARG A 256 -9.04 5.38 0.80
N VAL A 257 -9.16 5.37 -0.52
CA VAL A 257 -10.43 5.70 -1.20
C VAL A 257 -11.51 4.69 -0.81
N GLU A 258 -11.18 3.41 -0.73
CA GLU A 258 -12.11 2.37 -0.28
C GLU A 258 -12.53 2.53 1.19
N ASP A 259 -11.57 2.82 2.08
CA ASP A 259 -11.85 3.14 3.49
C ASP A 259 -12.83 4.33 3.62
N MET A 260 -12.68 5.35 2.75
CA MET A 260 -13.60 6.50 2.71
C MET A 260 -15.00 6.15 2.18
N ARG A 261 -15.13 5.15 1.32
CA ARG A 261 -16.44 4.66 0.83
C ARG A 261 -17.20 3.89 1.90
N GLU A 262 -16.50 3.16 2.74
CA GLU A 262 -17.11 2.40 3.85
C GLU A 262 -17.51 3.30 5.05
N GLU A 263 -17.14 4.58 5.04
CA GLU A 263 -17.58 5.52 6.06
C GLU A 263 -19.08 5.85 5.92
N PRO A 264 -19.81 6.06 7.03
CA PRO A 264 -21.24 6.42 6.98
C PRO A 264 -21.55 7.68 6.16
N LEU A 265 -20.58 8.57 6.01
CA LEU A 265 -20.65 9.80 5.19
C LEU A 265 -20.34 9.54 3.70
N GLY A 266 -19.76 8.39 3.36
CA GLY A 266 -19.22 8.12 2.03
C GLY A 266 -20.29 7.86 0.98
N GLY A 267 -21.24 7.00 1.25
CA GLY A 267 -22.17 6.50 0.23
C GLY A 267 -21.42 5.87 -0.96
N GLU A 268 -21.95 6.01 -2.16
CA GLU A 268 -21.30 5.52 -3.38
C GLU A 268 -20.03 6.31 -3.74
N GLU A 269 -19.95 7.59 -3.37
CA GLU A 269 -18.76 8.43 -3.62
C GLU A 269 -18.07 8.80 -2.30
N PRO A 270 -16.72 8.65 -2.25
CA PRO A 270 -15.95 9.05 -1.08
C PRO A 270 -16.01 10.58 -0.89
N VAL A 271 -16.21 11.04 0.35
CA VAL A 271 -16.26 12.46 0.67
C VAL A 271 -14.85 13.02 0.86
N PRO A 272 -14.34 13.88 -0.06
CA PRO A 272 -13.01 14.48 0.04
C PRO A 272 -12.87 15.37 1.28
N LEU A 273 -11.64 15.58 1.77
CA LEU A 273 -11.38 16.45 2.94
C LEU A 273 -12.00 17.84 2.80
N ARG A 274 -11.97 18.43 1.59
CA ARG A 274 -12.53 19.77 1.31
C ARG A 274 -14.03 19.87 1.53
N ARG A 275 -14.77 18.76 1.49
CA ARG A 275 -16.21 18.68 1.74
C ARG A 275 -16.55 18.35 3.18
N ARG A 276 -15.54 18.06 4.03
CA ARG A 276 -15.72 17.78 5.47
C ARG A 276 -15.59 19.07 6.27
N GLY A 277 -16.30 19.16 7.39
CA GLY A 277 -16.11 20.27 8.33
C GLY A 277 -14.66 20.32 8.85
N GLN A 278 -14.12 21.50 9.13
CA GLN A 278 -12.71 21.70 9.48
C GLN A 278 -12.20 20.80 10.61
N ARG A 279 -13.01 20.58 11.66
CA ARG A 279 -12.62 19.71 12.80
C ARG A 279 -12.56 18.24 12.38
N ALA A 280 -13.57 17.75 11.66
CA ALA A 280 -13.64 16.38 11.19
C ALA A 280 -12.51 16.10 10.16
N GLY A 281 -12.25 17.01 9.24
CA GLY A 281 -11.17 16.88 8.27
C GLY A 281 -9.79 16.81 8.92
N LYS A 282 -9.49 17.69 9.91
CA LYS A 282 -8.22 17.65 10.65
C LYS A 282 -8.05 16.36 11.47
N SER A 283 -9.13 15.90 12.12
CA SER A 283 -9.12 14.64 12.88
C SER A 283 -8.85 13.45 11.96
N LYS A 284 -9.55 13.35 10.82
CA LYS A 284 -9.33 12.27 9.84
C LYS A 284 -7.91 12.29 9.29
N GLN A 285 -7.38 13.46 8.94
CA GLN A 285 -6.00 13.59 8.46
C GLN A 285 -4.96 13.17 9.52
N LEU A 286 -5.18 13.51 10.80
CA LEU A 286 -4.28 13.09 11.88
C LEU A 286 -4.31 11.58 12.08
N MET A 287 -5.51 10.98 12.10
CA MET A 287 -5.67 9.51 12.24
C MET A 287 -5.02 8.77 11.06
N SER A 288 -5.22 9.26 9.84
CA SER A 288 -4.59 8.73 8.64
C SER A 288 -3.06 8.78 8.72
N ARG A 289 -2.48 9.89 9.17
CA ARG A 289 -1.02 10.00 9.39
C ARG A 289 -0.50 9.02 10.43
N LEU A 290 -1.21 8.88 11.55
CA LEU A 290 -0.82 7.93 12.58
C LEU A 290 -0.89 6.49 12.09
N ASP A 291 -1.90 6.14 11.32
CA ASP A 291 -2.05 4.84 10.68
C ASP A 291 -0.89 4.55 9.72
N VAL A 292 -0.57 5.47 8.81
CA VAL A 292 0.57 5.35 7.88
C VAL A 292 1.89 5.22 8.64
N PHE A 293 2.13 6.09 9.63
CA PHE A 293 3.38 6.05 10.39
C PHE A 293 3.55 4.75 11.16
N THR A 294 2.46 4.24 11.74
CA THR A 294 2.49 2.96 12.45
C THR A 294 2.79 1.80 11.51
N GLY A 295 2.14 1.78 10.34
CA GLY A 295 2.39 0.75 9.34
C GLY A 295 3.82 0.76 8.83
N MET A 296 4.33 1.94 8.46
CA MET A 296 5.70 2.08 7.96
C MET A 296 6.75 1.78 9.05
N ALA A 297 6.52 2.20 10.30
CA ALA A 297 7.38 1.85 11.40
C ALA A 297 7.39 0.34 11.67
N PHE A 298 6.22 -0.31 11.57
CA PHE A 298 6.10 -1.75 11.71
C PHE A 298 6.94 -2.49 10.65
N SER A 299 6.77 -2.16 9.37
CA SER A 299 7.57 -2.74 8.27
C SER A 299 9.07 -2.51 8.49
N ASN A 300 9.47 -1.30 8.83
CA ASN A 300 10.88 -0.98 9.05
C ASN A 300 11.51 -1.77 10.19
N VAL A 301 10.74 -2.04 11.26
CA VAL A 301 11.18 -2.91 12.38
C VAL A 301 11.34 -4.35 11.90
N VAL A 302 10.45 -4.86 11.05
CA VAL A 302 10.57 -6.20 10.46
C VAL A 302 11.81 -6.29 9.56
N MET A 303 12.02 -5.32 8.66
CA MET A 303 13.23 -5.22 7.84
C MET A 303 14.50 -5.23 8.70
N PHE A 304 14.57 -4.38 9.71
CA PHE A 304 15.69 -4.30 10.65
C PHE A 304 15.92 -5.64 11.36
N ALA A 305 14.85 -6.31 11.79
CA ALA A 305 14.92 -7.60 12.46
C ALA A 305 15.50 -8.69 11.55
N ILE A 306 15.06 -8.76 10.29
CA ILE A 306 15.53 -9.75 9.32
C ILE A 306 17.00 -9.52 8.99
N ILE A 307 17.42 -8.28 8.67
CA ILE A 307 18.83 -7.96 8.38
C ILE A 307 19.69 -8.31 9.60
N THR A 308 19.28 -7.92 10.80
CA THR A 308 20.04 -8.17 12.04
C THR A 308 20.18 -9.66 12.34
N ALA A 309 19.07 -10.42 12.25
CA ALA A 309 19.08 -11.86 12.50
C ALA A 309 19.99 -12.62 11.53
N THR A 310 19.88 -12.33 10.22
CA THR A 310 20.68 -12.97 9.18
C THR A 310 22.15 -12.54 9.22
N ALA A 311 22.44 -11.30 9.57
CA ALA A 311 23.81 -10.83 9.79
C ALA A 311 24.48 -11.51 10.98
N ALA A 312 23.75 -11.68 12.08
CA ALA A 312 24.27 -12.32 13.29
C ALA A 312 24.49 -13.83 13.13
N THR A 313 23.85 -14.46 12.16
CA THR A 313 23.90 -15.88 11.89
C THR A 313 24.80 -16.23 10.71
N LEU A 314 24.33 -15.96 9.49
CA LEU A 314 25.02 -16.29 8.24
C LEU A 314 26.18 -15.36 7.94
N GLY A 315 26.06 -14.07 8.24
CA GLY A 315 27.10 -13.08 7.99
C GLY A 315 28.39 -13.32 8.77
N ARG A 316 28.33 -14.08 9.89
CA ARG A 316 29.49 -14.46 10.70
C ARG A 316 30.29 -15.62 10.13
N THR A 317 29.64 -16.50 9.39
CA THR A 317 30.26 -17.79 9.04
C THR A 317 30.90 -17.81 7.66
N HIS A 318 30.46 -17.05 6.68
CA HIS A 318 31.05 -16.90 5.32
C HIS A 318 30.05 -16.19 4.42
N HIS A 319 30.06 -14.96 4.15
CA HIS A 319 29.36 -14.18 3.08
C HIS A 319 28.54 -15.04 2.08
N VAL A 320 27.59 -15.82 2.60
CA VAL A 320 26.83 -16.84 1.85
C VAL A 320 25.69 -16.18 1.13
N SER A 321 25.56 -16.44 -0.18
CA SER A 321 24.34 -16.03 -0.89
C SER A 321 23.22 -17.02 -0.59
N ILE A 322 22.09 -16.53 -0.07
CA ILE A 322 20.90 -17.34 0.13
C ILE A 322 20.28 -17.63 -1.24
N SER A 323 20.11 -18.92 -1.56
CA SER A 323 19.57 -19.35 -2.86
C SER A 323 18.15 -19.93 -2.75
N SER A 324 17.65 -20.15 -1.53
CA SER A 324 16.29 -20.64 -1.30
C SER A 324 15.72 -20.14 0.04
N PRO A 325 14.39 -20.02 0.18
CA PRO A 325 13.74 -19.76 1.46
C PRO A 325 14.09 -20.80 2.53
N ALA A 326 14.31 -22.04 2.11
CA ALA A 326 14.77 -23.12 3.01
C ALA A 326 16.15 -22.81 3.61
N GLN A 327 17.09 -22.30 2.82
CA GLN A 327 18.40 -21.88 3.35
C GLN A 327 18.28 -20.69 4.30
N ALA A 328 17.39 -19.72 4.02
CA ALA A 328 17.13 -18.63 4.93
C ALA A 328 16.55 -19.13 6.27
N ALA A 329 15.64 -20.10 6.22
CA ALA A 329 15.08 -20.75 7.41
C ALA A 329 16.12 -21.62 8.16
N GLU A 330 16.97 -22.35 7.43
CA GLU A 330 18.02 -23.19 7.98
C GLU A 330 19.12 -22.37 8.66
N ALA A 331 19.35 -21.16 8.19
CA ALA A 331 20.23 -20.18 8.83
C ALA A 331 19.82 -19.83 10.27
N LEU A 332 18.56 -19.92 10.57
CA LEU A 332 18.01 -19.68 11.91
C LEU A 332 17.97 -20.94 12.77
N ARG A 333 18.17 -22.13 12.15
CA ARG A 333 18.13 -23.43 12.84
C ARG A 333 19.17 -23.61 13.94
N PRO A 334 20.44 -23.15 13.80
CA PRO A 334 21.45 -23.27 14.86
C PRO A 334 21.09 -22.53 16.15
N LEU A 335 20.17 -21.56 16.07
CA LEU A 335 19.86 -20.63 17.15
C LEU A 335 18.51 -20.90 17.82
N GLY A 336 17.51 -21.30 17.03
CA GLY A 336 16.16 -21.60 17.50
C GLY A 336 15.71 -23.03 17.27
N GLY A 337 16.61 -23.92 16.79
CA GLY A 337 16.25 -25.29 16.43
C GLY A 337 15.17 -25.33 15.32
N GLN A 338 14.31 -26.33 15.35
CA GLN A 338 13.19 -26.43 14.41
C GLN A 338 12.17 -25.28 14.56
N ILE A 339 12.04 -24.70 15.75
CA ILE A 339 11.11 -23.60 16.02
C ILE A 339 11.48 -22.37 15.18
N GLY A 340 12.77 -22.01 15.07
CA GLY A 340 13.23 -20.90 14.24
C GLY A 340 12.84 -21.06 12.76
N SER A 341 12.98 -22.27 12.21
CA SER A 341 12.58 -22.59 10.83
C SER A 341 11.06 -22.50 10.63
N TYR A 342 10.26 -22.95 11.60
CA TYR A 342 8.80 -22.85 11.52
C TYR A 342 8.30 -21.42 11.62
N VAL A 343 8.90 -20.62 12.51
CA VAL A 343 8.58 -19.19 12.63
C VAL A 343 8.86 -18.46 11.30
N PHE A 344 10.00 -18.78 10.68
CA PHE A 344 10.36 -18.20 9.37
C PHE A 344 9.37 -18.64 8.27
N ALA A 345 9.01 -19.93 8.24
CA ALA A 345 8.04 -20.47 7.28
C ALA A 345 6.66 -19.79 7.43
N LEU A 346 6.17 -19.61 8.65
CA LEU A 346 4.91 -18.91 8.92
C LEU A 346 4.96 -17.45 8.46
N GLY A 347 6.11 -16.78 8.65
CA GLY A 347 6.33 -15.44 8.14
C GLY A 347 6.20 -15.36 6.60
N PHE A 348 6.86 -16.28 5.87
CA PHE A 348 6.76 -16.37 4.41
C PHE A 348 5.34 -16.63 3.92
N ILE A 349 4.62 -17.55 4.56
CA ILE A 349 3.24 -17.87 4.22
C ILE A 349 2.35 -16.64 4.46
N GLY A 350 2.45 -16.03 5.64
CA GLY A 350 1.61 -14.89 6.01
C GLY A 350 1.88 -13.67 5.14
N SER A 351 3.16 -13.33 4.90
CA SER A 351 3.55 -12.20 4.05
C SER A 351 3.13 -12.40 2.60
N GLY A 352 3.34 -13.59 2.02
CA GLY A 352 2.92 -13.88 0.65
C GLY A 352 1.40 -13.84 0.47
N MET A 353 0.64 -14.38 1.42
CA MET A 353 -0.82 -14.31 1.38
C MET A 353 -1.35 -12.87 1.51
N LEU A 354 -0.63 -12.00 2.21
CA LEU A 354 -0.95 -10.58 2.33
C LEU A 354 -0.56 -9.81 1.06
N ALA A 355 0.63 -10.06 0.52
CA ALA A 355 1.21 -9.31 -0.58
C ALA A 355 0.51 -9.55 -1.93
N ILE A 356 0.12 -10.80 -2.24
CA ILE A 356 -0.46 -11.15 -3.54
C ILE A 356 -1.72 -10.33 -3.87
N PRO A 357 -2.74 -10.19 -2.99
CA PRO A 357 -3.88 -9.32 -3.24
C PRO A 357 -3.50 -7.85 -3.41
N VAL A 358 -2.50 -7.38 -2.66
CA VAL A 358 -2.01 -5.99 -2.73
C VAL A 358 -1.35 -5.72 -4.07
N LEU A 359 -0.47 -6.60 -4.53
CA LEU A 359 0.19 -6.53 -5.84
C LEU A 359 -0.80 -6.57 -6.99
N ALA A 360 -1.75 -7.53 -6.95
CA ALA A 360 -2.80 -7.66 -7.94
C ALA A 360 -3.71 -6.42 -7.97
N GLY A 361 -4.17 -5.98 -6.81
CA GLY A 361 -5.06 -4.82 -6.67
C GLY A 361 -4.39 -3.50 -7.07
N ALA A 362 -3.15 -3.26 -6.64
CA ALA A 362 -2.41 -2.04 -6.95
C ALA A 362 -2.21 -1.83 -8.46
N GLY A 363 -1.69 -2.85 -9.16
CA GLY A 363 -1.48 -2.80 -10.60
C GLY A 363 -2.78 -2.64 -11.37
N SER A 364 -3.82 -3.37 -10.96
CA SER A 364 -5.14 -3.30 -11.57
C SER A 364 -5.81 -1.95 -11.36
N ALA A 365 -5.72 -1.36 -10.17
CA ALA A 365 -6.26 -0.05 -9.87
C ALA A 365 -5.52 1.07 -10.64
N ALA A 366 -4.19 0.97 -10.75
CA ALA A 366 -3.40 1.90 -11.54
C ALA A 366 -3.85 1.91 -13.01
N MET A 367 -3.98 0.73 -13.61
CA MET A 367 -4.36 0.58 -15.01
C MET A 367 -5.84 0.93 -15.25
N ALA A 368 -6.76 0.42 -14.42
CA ALA A 368 -8.19 0.72 -14.54
C ALA A 368 -8.46 2.22 -14.38
N GLY A 369 -7.85 2.87 -13.39
CA GLY A 369 -7.97 4.31 -13.19
C GLY A 369 -7.41 5.12 -14.37
N LEU A 370 -6.26 4.71 -14.95
CA LEU A 370 -5.66 5.36 -16.11
C LEU A 370 -6.59 5.35 -17.34
N ILE A 371 -7.36 4.28 -17.52
CA ILE A 371 -8.31 4.18 -18.65
C ILE A 371 -9.73 4.66 -18.31
N GLY A 372 -9.90 5.30 -17.13
CA GLY A 372 -11.16 5.87 -16.67
C GLY A 372 -12.24 4.83 -16.33
N LYS A 373 -11.82 3.67 -15.83
CA LYS A 373 -12.70 2.59 -15.36
C LYS A 373 -12.68 2.49 -13.85
N GLY A 374 -13.79 2.01 -13.27
CA GLY A 374 -13.88 1.77 -11.82
C GLY A 374 -12.80 0.82 -11.33
N ALA A 375 -12.25 1.12 -10.17
CA ALA A 375 -11.19 0.37 -9.50
C ALA A 375 -11.50 0.21 -8.02
N GLY A 376 -11.07 -0.92 -7.45
CA GLY A 376 -11.18 -1.21 -6.03
C GLY A 376 -12.10 -2.37 -5.70
N PHE A 377 -11.91 -2.93 -4.50
CA PHE A 377 -12.62 -4.12 -4.01
C PHE A 377 -14.01 -3.81 -3.42
N SER A 378 -14.34 -2.53 -3.21
CA SER A 378 -15.70 -2.11 -2.82
C SER A 378 -16.69 -2.23 -3.99
N ASN A 379 -16.19 -2.26 -5.23
CA ASN A 379 -17.03 -2.44 -6.42
C ASN A 379 -17.28 -3.92 -6.66
N SER A 380 -18.45 -4.26 -7.18
CA SER A 380 -18.74 -5.63 -7.63
C SER A 380 -18.01 -5.97 -8.94
N LEU A 381 -17.90 -7.27 -9.26
CA LEU A 381 -17.36 -7.76 -10.54
C LEU A 381 -18.03 -7.13 -11.77
N ARG A 382 -19.32 -6.77 -11.66
CA ARG A 382 -20.09 -6.15 -12.74
C ARG A 382 -19.78 -4.66 -12.89
N GLU A 383 -19.45 -3.98 -11.80
CA GLU A 383 -19.14 -2.54 -11.77
C GLU A 383 -17.69 -2.26 -12.19
N ALA A 384 -16.76 -3.13 -11.82
CA ALA A 384 -15.34 -2.99 -12.14
C ALA A 384 -14.74 -4.20 -12.87
N PRO A 385 -15.29 -4.62 -14.03
CA PRO A 385 -14.85 -5.85 -14.72
C PRO A 385 -13.40 -5.78 -15.18
N VAL A 386 -12.91 -4.59 -15.55
CA VAL A 386 -11.51 -4.40 -15.96
C VAL A 386 -10.56 -4.59 -14.80
N PHE A 387 -10.89 -4.02 -13.64
CA PHE A 387 -10.11 -4.17 -12.42
C PHE A 387 -9.96 -5.65 -12.02
N TYR A 388 -11.07 -6.37 -11.92
CA TYR A 388 -11.06 -7.78 -11.55
C TYR A 388 -10.43 -8.68 -12.64
N GLY A 389 -10.63 -8.33 -13.92
CA GLY A 389 -9.97 -9.01 -15.03
C GLY A 389 -8.45 -8.90 -14.96
N LEU A 390 -7.92 -7.72 -14.65
CA LEU A 390 -6.48 -7.50 -14.46
C LEU A 390 -5.96 -8.21 -13.20
N CYS A 391 -6.71 -8.21 -12.08
CA CYS A 391 -6.37 -8.99 -10.89
C CYS A 391 -6.26 -10.49 -11.23
N ALA A 392 -7.24 -11.03 -11.96
CA ALA A 392 -7.25 -12.43 -12.37
C ALA A 392 -6.08 -12.76 -13.31
N VAL A 393 -5.79 -11.92 -14.30
CA VAL A 393 -4.63 -12.08 -15.20
C VAL A 393 -3.33 -12.06 -14.42
N GLY A 394 -3.15 -11.13 -13.48
CA GLY A 394 -1.96 -11.06 -12.63
C GLY A 394 -1.79 -12.31 -11.77
N THR A 395 -2.85 -12.76 -11.10
CA THR A 395 -2.81 -13.90 -10.18
C THR A 395 -2.67 -15.24 -10.93
N ILE A 396 -3.46 -15.46 -11.99
CA ILE A 396 -3.39 -16.68 -12.81
C ILE A 396 -2.07 -16.73 -13.58
N GLY A 397 -1.62 -15.59 -14.13
CA GLY A 397 -0.31 -15.47 -14.78
C GLY A 397 0.82 -15.78 -13.81
N GLY A 398 0.76 -15.25 -12.58
CA GLY A 398 1.69 -15.57 -11.50
C GLY A 398 1.68 -17.07 -11.14
N MET A 399 0.52 -17.69 -11.03
CA MET A 399 0.39 -19.16 -10.84
C MET A 399 1.06 -19.94 -11.98
N ALA A 400 0.78 -19.58 -13.22
CA ALA A 400 1.37 -20.26 -14.39
C ALA A 400 2.90 -20.11 -14.39
N LEU A 401 3.43 -18.93 -14.09
CA LEU A 401 4.86 -18.67 -13.98
C LEU A 401 5.50 -19.43 -12.82
N SER A 402 4.82 -19.62 -11.70
CA SER A 402 5.33 -20.36 -10.54
C SER A 402 5.62 -21.83 -10.85
N LEU A 403 4.97 -22.39 -11.88
CA LEU A 403 5.16 -23.78 -12.32
C LEU A 403 6.38 -23.96 -13.24
N LEU A 404 6.99 -22.88 -13.73
CA LEU A 404 8.16 -22.95 -14.65
C LEU A 404 9.49 -23.32 -13.97
N GLY A 405 9.47 -23.58 -12.67
CA GLY A 405 10.67 -24.01 -11.93
C GLY A 405 11.76 -22.94 -11.78
N VAL A 406 11.41 -21.66 -11.91
CA VAL A 406 12.35 -20.54 -11.73
C VAL A 406 12.80 -20.48 -10.28
N ASN A 407 14.07 -20.14 -10.05
CA ASN A 407 14.59 -19.94 -8.69
C ASN A 407 13.88 -18.74 -8.03
N PRO A 408 13.09 -18.95 -6.96
CA PRO A 408 12.25 -17.91 -6.38
C PRO A 408 13.06 -16.75 -5.80
N ILE A 409 14.18 -17.01 -5.13
CA ILE A 409 15.01 -15.94 -4.52
C ILE A 409 15.60 -15.03 -5.60
N LYS A 410 16.08 -15.61 -6.70
CA LYS A 410 16.61 -14.81 -7.82
C LYS A 410 15.51 -13.95 -8.43
N LEU A 411 14.31 -14.52 -8.58
CA LEU A 411 13.15 -13.80 -9.11
C LEU A 411 12.71 -12.68 -8.18
N LEU A 412 12.63 -12.94 -6.87
CA LEU A 412 12.26 -11.95 -5.86
C LEU A 412 13.24 -10.76 -5.83
N VAL A 413 14.55 -11.05 -5.83
CA VAL A 413 15.58 -9.99 -5.86
C VAL A 413 15.55 -9.22 -7.20
N LEU A 414 15.32 -9.89 -8.32
CA LEU A 414 15.17 -9.23 -9.62
C LEU A 414 13.97 -8.28 -9.64
N VAL A 415 12.83 -8.72 -9.14
CA VAL A 415 11.63 -7.87 -9.05
C VAL A 415 11.87 -6.68 -8.11
N ALA A 416 12.56 -6.88 -6.99
CA ALA A 416 12.94 -5.80 -6.08
C ALA A 416 13.83 -4.75 -6.79
N VAL A 417 14.77 -5.18 -7.64
CA VAL A 417 15.58 -4.29 -8.48
C VAL A 417 14.71 -3.53 -9.49
N ILE A 418 13.79 -4.22 -10.19
CA ILE A 418 12.87 -3.59 -11.15
C ILE A 418 12.02 -2.53 -10.44
N ASN A 419 11.48 -2.84 -9.26
CA ASN A 419 10.74 -1.90 -8.44
C ASN A 419 11.60 -0.68 -8.06
N GLY A 420 12.86 -0.90 -7.66
CA GLY A 420 13.80 0.16 -7.33
C GLY A 420 14.07 1.11 -8.49
N VAL A 421 14.24 0.59 -9.70
CA VAL A 421 14.47 1.38 -10.91
C VAL A 421 13.21 2.17 -11.32
N THR A 422 12.05 1.54 -11.23
CA THR A 422 10.77 2.16 -11.64
C THR A 422 10.20 3.12 -10.60
N ALA A 423 10.62 3.03 -9.34
CA ALA A 423 10.14 3.90 -8.26
C ALA A 423 10.41 5.38 -8.51
N GLY A 424 11.61 5.74 -8.99
CA GLY A 424 11.96 7.14 -9.27
C GLY A 424 11.01 7.84 -10.26
N PRO A 425 10.74 7.31 -11.45
CA PRO A 425 9.74 7.82 -12.39
C PRO A 425 8.33 7.93 -11.78
N PHE A 426 7.85 6.93 -11.03
CA PHE A 426 6.55 7.00 -10.37
C PHE A 426 6.49 8.07 -9.28
N LEU A 427 7.57 8.26 -8.53
CA LEU A 427 7.66 9.32 -7.52
C LEU A 427 7.55 10.71 -8.14
N ILE A 428 8.11 10.94 -9.34
CA ILE A 428 7.89 12.20 -10.07
C ILE A 428 6.39 12.40 -10.35
N VAL A 429 5.69 11.35 -10.78
CA VAL A 429 4.24 11.42 -11.04
C VAL A 429 3.48 11.75 -9.75
N VAL A 430 3.75 11.05 -8.66
CA VAL A 430 3.14 11.28 -7.34
C VAL A 430 3.38 12.72 -6.88
N MET A 431 4.62 13.20 -6.94
CA MET A 431 4.99 14.55 -6.51
C MET A 431 4.33 15.64 -7.37
N ARG A 432 4.13 15.41 -8.66
CA ARG A 432 3.42 16.33 -9.54
C ARG A 432 1.93 16.39 -9.20
N VAL A 433 1.27 15.26 -9.05
CA VAL A 433 -0.16 15.18 -8.69
C VAL A 433 -0.41 15.79 -7.31
N SER A 434 0.39 15.44 -6.31
CA SER A 434 0.25 15.92 -4.92
C SER A 434 0.64 17.38 -4.71
N SER A 435 1.25 18.02 -5.72
CA SER A 435 1.60 19.44 -5.70
C SER A 435 0.61 20.31 -6.50
N ASP A 436 -0.43 19.72 -7.09
CA ASP A 436 -1.42 20.44 -7.86
C ASP A 436 -2.49 21.07 -6.95
N PRO A 437 -2.60 22.42 -6.88
CA PRO A 437 -3.60 23.08 -6.05
C PRO A 437 -5.04 22.74 -6.45
N ALA A 438 -5.30 22.45 -7.73
CA ALA A 438 -6.63 22.08 -8.20
C ALA A 438 -7.11 20.73 -7.66
N ILE A 439 -6.16 19.82 -7.39
CA ILE A 439 -6.43 18.50 -6.79
C ILE A 439 -6.44 18.60 -5.28
N MET A 440 -5.40 19.20 -4.69
CA MET A 440 -5.11 19.14 -3.26
C MET A 440 -5.79 20.23 -2.43
N GLY A 441 -6.15 21.36 -3.04
CA GLY A 441 -6.69 22.52 -2.30
C GLY A 441 -5.77 22.92 -1.14
N GLU A 442 -6.35 23.05 0.06
CA GLU A 442 -5.61 23.36 1.30
C GLU A 442 -4.70 22.21 1.80
N SER A 443 -4.88 20.99 1.27
CA SER A 443 -4.12 19.80 1.66
C SER A 443 -2.82 19.62 0.86
N ILE A 444 -2.33 20.67 0.18
CA ILE A 444 -1.08 20.62 -0.59
C ILE A 444 0.13 20.28 0.30
N ASN A 445 1.19 19.74 -0.31
CA ASN A 445 2.39 19.34 0.40
C ASN A 445 3.02 20.49 1.20
N GLY A 446 3.11 20.36 2.51
CA GLY A 446 3.92 21.23 3.36
C GLY A 446 5.42 21.10 3.06
N ALA A 447 6.24 21.98 3.63
CA ALA A 447 7.69 22.02 3.36
C ALA A 447 8.39 20.67 3.62
N LEU A 448 8.10 20.02 4.75
CA LEU A 448 8.70 18.73 5.13
C LEU A 448 8.31 17.60 4.14
N ALA A 449 7.01 17.46 3.84
CA ALA A 449 6.52 16.44 2.91
C ALA A 449 7.12 16.64 1.50
N ARG A 450 7.20 17.90 1.04
CA ARG A 450 7.83 18.25 -0.23
C ARG A 450 9.31 17.90 -0.26
N TRP A 451 10.04 18.22 0.82
CA TRP A 451 11.45 17.88 0.92
C TRP A 451 11.67 16.37 0.94
N LEU A 452 10.95 15.62 1.81
CA LEU A 452 11.02 14.17 1.86
C LEU A 452 10.66 13.52 0.52
N GLY A 453 9.59 13.98 -0.12
CA GLY A 453 9.16 13.43 -1.40
C GLY A 453 10.20 13.62 -2.51
N TRP A 454 10.77 14.82 -2.67
CA TRP A 454 11.81 15.06 -3.66
C TRP A 454 13.16 14.43 -3.29
N ALA A 455 13.52 14.37 -2.00
CA ALA A 455 14.72 13.66 -1.55
C ALA A 455 14.62 12.15 -1.87
N THR A 456 13.46 11.54 -1.60
CA THR A 456 13.20 10.13 -1.96
C THR A 456 13.28 9.93 -3.48
N THR A 457 12.66 10.83 -4.26
CA THR A 457 12.72 10.78 -5.73
C THR A 457 14.16 10.85 -6.23
N GLY A 458 14.94 11.81 -5.72
CA GLY A 458 16.36 11.96 -6.08
C GLY A 458 17.19 10.74 -5.70
N LEU A 459 16.99 10.20 -4.48
CA LEU A 459 17.69 9.00 -4.03
C LEU A 459 17.42 7.80 -4.94
N MET A 460 16.15 7.53 -5.29
CA MET A 460 15.78 6.40 -6.14
C MET A 460 16.33 6.55 -7.56
N LEU A 461 16.31 7.77 -8.13
CA LEU A 461 16.91 8.03 -9.44
C LEU A 461 18.43 7.86 -9.42
N ILE A 462 19.12 8.37 -8.40
CA ILE A 462 20.57 8.22 -8.23
C ILE A 462 20.93 6.73 -8.07
N ALA A 463 20.19 6.00 -7.24
CA ALA A 463 20.40 4.59 -7.02
C ALA A 463 20.22 3.76 -8.32
N ALA A 464 19.19 4.06 -9.11
CA ALA A 464 18.96 3.44 -10.41
C ALA A 464 20.11 3.74 -11.39
N VAL A 465 20.55 5.00 -11.50
CA VAL A 465 21.67 5.39 -12.38
C VAL A 465 22.98 4.71 -11.94
N ALA A 466 23.25 4.68 -10.64
CA ALA A 466 24.45 4.01 -10.11
C ALA A 466 24.46 2.51 -10.42
N LEU A 467 23.31 1.85 -10.36
CA LEU A 467 23.16 0.45 -10.73
C LEU A 467 23.53 0.18 -12.18
N PHE A 468 22.98 0.97 -13.12
CA PHE A 468 23.32 0.84 -14.55
C PHE A 468 24.79 1.20 -14.86
N ALA A 469 25.33 2.23 -14.20
CA ALA A 469 26.71 2.66 -14.40
C ALA A 469 27.74 1.61 -13.94
N THR A 470 27.39 0.76 -12.98
CA THR A 470 28.26 -0.30 -12.44
C THR A 470 28.05 -1.67 -13.07
N GLY A 471 27.16 -1.77 -14.07
CA GLY A 471 26.86 -3.05 -14.74
C GLY A 471 26.25 -4.09 -13.79
N GLY A 472 25.51 -3.65 -12.80
CA GLY A 472 24.91 -4.50 -11.74
C GLY A 472 23.57 -5.14 -12.13
N VAL A 473 23.23 -5.22 -13.42
CA VAL A 473 22.04 -5.88 -13.96
C VAL A 473 22.46 -7.04 -14.85
#